data_9988673476056f9be68e66aca32f05e5
#
_entry.id   9988673476056f9be68e66aca32f05e5
#
_cell.length_a   1.000
_cell.length_b   1.000
_cell.length_c   1.000
_cell.angle_alpha   90.00
_cell.angle_beta   90.00
_cell.angle_gamma   90.00
#
_symmetry.space_group_name_H-M   'P 1'
#
loop_
_entity.id
_entity.type
_entity.pdbx_description
1 polymer ?
#
loop_
_entity_poly.entity_id
_entity_poly.type
_entity_poly.pdbx_seq_one_letter_code
_entity_poly.pdbx_strand_id
1 'polypeptide(L)'
;MEKTMDKIIALAKARGFIYPGSEIYGGLANTWDYGNLGVELKNNVKKAWWQKFIQENPYNVGVDCAILMNPQTWVASGHLGGFSDPLMDCKECHERFRADKLIEDYMSENGIKIEGAIDAWGNEKMKAYVEEHNIACPSCGKHNFTDIRQFNLMFKTFQGVTEDAKNTIYLRPETAQGIFVNFKNVQRTSRKKIPFGIGQIGKSFRNEISPGNFTFRTREFEQMELEFFCEPNTDLEWFAYWKQFCIDWLKALGMKEEEMRVRDHEKEELSFYSKATTDIEYLFPFGWGELWGIADRTDYDLTQHQTVSGEPMEYFDDEKKQKYIPYVVEPSLGADRVTLAFLCGAYDEEELEGGDMRTVLRFHPALAPVKVGVLPLSKKLADGAEKVYAELSKYYNCEYDDRGNIGKRYRRQDEIGTPFCITYDFESETDGAVTVRDRDTMQQERVKIEDLKAYFEKKFEF
;
A
#
# COMPACT_ATOMS: atom_id res chain seq x y z
N MET A 1 -10.71 -11.97 21.46
CA MET A 1 -10.21 -13.22 20.80
C MET A 1 -8.95 -12.91 20.02
N GLU A 2 -8.13 -13.94 19.72
CA GLU A 2 -6.90 -13.74 18.94
C GLU A 2 -7.23 -13.36 17.48
N LYS A 3 -6.62 -12.29 16.99
CA LYS A 3 -6.73 -11.80 15.61
C LYS A 3 -5.74 -12.59 14.74
N THR A 4 -6.24 -13.37 13.79
CA THR A 4 -5.40 -14.18 12.89
C THR A 4 -5.62 -13.79 11.43
N MET A 5 -4.60 -14.02 10.57
CA MET A 5 -4.76 -13.80 9.13
C MET A 5 -5.88 -14.62 8.52
N ASP A 6 -6.07 -15.86 8.96
CA ASP A 6 -7.11 -16.74 8.43
C ASP A 6 -8.53 -16.16 8.63
N LYS A 7 -8.80 -15.59 9.82
CA LYS A 7 -10.08 -14.92 10.09
C LYS A 7 -10.29 -13.70 9.20
N ILE A 8 -9.25 -12.88 9.04
CA ILE A 8 -9.30 -11.67 8.21
C ILE A 8 -9.50 -12.04 6.74
N ILE A 9 -8.76 -13.03 6.23
CA ILE A 9 -8.88 -13.51 4.85
C ILE A 9 -10.28 -14.11 4.62
N ALA A 10 -10.79 -14.90 5.56
CA ALA A 10 -12.14 -15.47 5.47
C ALA A 10 -13.21 -14.38 5.39
N LEU A 11 -13.13 -13.36 6.25
CA LEU A 11 -14.04 -12.22 6.21
C LEU A 11 -13.90 -11.43 4.91
N ALA A 12 -12.67 -11.14 4.47
CA ALA A 12 -12.41 -10.40 3.25
C ALA A 12 -13.03 -11.07 2.02
N LYS A 13 -12.88 -12.39 1.89
CA LYS A 13 -13.49 -13.18 0.82
C LYS A 13 -15.02 -13.21 0.93
N ALA A 14 -15.54 -13.50 2.12
CA ALA A 14 -16.99 -13.65 2.34
C ALA A 14 -17.76 -12.33 2.14
N ARG A 15 -17.13 -11.18 2.36
CA ARG A 15 -17.76 -9.85 2.30
C ARG A 15 -17.41 -9.05 1.06
N GLY A 16 -16.65 -9.59 0.13
CA GLY A 16 -16.36 -8.92 -1.14
C GLY A 16 -15.27 -7.86 -1.06
N PHE A 17 -14.33 -8.03 -0.15
CA PHE A 17 -13.13 -7.18 -0.14
C PHE A 17 -12.08 -7.65 -1.14
N ILE A 18 -11.72 -8.93 -1.08
CA ILE A 18 -10.64 -9.48 -1.90
C ILE A 18 -11.00 -10.91 -2.29
N TYR A 19 -10.81 -11.25 -3.56
CA TYR A 19 -11.00 -12.57 -4.12
C TYR A 19 -9.69 -13.12 -4.71
N PRO A 20 -9.52 -14.45 -4.81
CA PRO A 20 -8.46 -15.02 -5.63
C PRO A 20 -8.59 -14.58 -7.09
N GLY A 21 -7.53 -14.11 -7.70
CA GLY A 21 -7.54 -13.69 -9.10
C GLY A 21 -7.81 -14.88 -10.03
N SER A 22 -8.75 -14.73 -10.96
CA SER A 22 -9.13 -15.78 -11.94
C SER A 22 -9.60 -17.08 -11.28
N GLU A 23 -10.34 -17.01 -10.17
CA GLU A 23 -10.74 -18.14 -9.33
C GLU A 23 -11.46 -19.24 -10.09
N ILE A 24 -12.31 -18.90 -11.08
CA ILE A 24 -13.06 -19.86 -11.89
C ILE A 24 -12.18 -20.81 -12.72
N TYR A 25 -10.89 -20.46 -12.93
CA TYR A 25 -9.90 -21.28 -13.61
C TYR A 25 -8.89 -21.93 -12.65
N GLY A 26 -9.20 -21.94 -11.35
CA GLY A 26 -8.30 -22.44 -10.31
C GLY A 26 -7.34 -21.37 -9.75
N GLY A 27 -7.48 -20.13 -10.19
CA GLY A 27 -6.67 -19.01 -9.74
C GLY A 27 -5.28 -18.96 -10.37
N LEU A 28 -4.58 -17.87 -10.11
CA LEU A 28 -3.16 -17.70 -10.35
C LEU A 28 -2.47 -17.39 -9.03
N ALA A 29 -1.44 -18.14 -8.69
CA ALA A 29 -0.79 -18.03 -7.38
C ALA A 29 -0.40 -16.60 -7.02
N ASN A 30 -0.83 -16.16 -5.83
CA ASN A 30 -0.60 -14.82 -5.28
C ASN A 30 -1.05 -13.66 -6.19
N THR A 31 -2.14 -13.88 -6.90
CA THR A 31 -2.86 -12.87 -7.66
C THR A 31 -4.23 -12.68 -7.02
N TRP A 32 -4.61 -11.43 -6.78
CA TRP A 32 -5.80 -11.07 -6.03
C TRP A 32 -6.59 -9.99 -6.76
N ASP A 33 -7.91 -10.14 -6.74
CA ASP A 33 -8.84 -9.14 -7.25
C ASP A 33 -9.51 -8.42 -6.06
N TYR A 34 -9.57 -7.10 -6.12
CA TYR A 34 -10.36 -6.32 -5.16
C TYR A 34 -11.83 -6.38 -5.57
N GLY A 35 -12.67 -6.91 -4.67
CA GLY A 35 -14.11 -6.96 -4.85
C GLY A 35 -14.78 -5.59 -4.70
N ASN A 36 -16.11 -5.59 -4.67
CA ASN A 36 -16.92 -4.36 -4.60
C ASN A 36 -16.64 -3.50 -3.34
N LEU A 37 -16.36 -4.11 -2.19
CA LEU A 37 -15.97 -3.36 -0.99
C LEU A 37 -14.47 -3.06 -0.96
N GLY A 38 -13.65 -3.98 -1.46
CA GLY A 38 -12.20 -3.82 -1.50
C GLY A 38 -11.75 -2.68 -2.39
N VAL A 39 -12.36 -2.51 -3.56
CA VAL A 39 -12.03 -1.41 -4.47
C VAL A 39 -12.38 -0.06 -3.86
N GLU A 40 -13.51 0.05 -3.15
CA GLU A 40 -13.88 1.27 -2.45
C GLU A 40 -12.93 1.60 -1.29
N LEU A 41 -12.56 0.59 -0.47
CA LEU A 41 -11.57 0.76 0.59
C LEU A 41 -10.24 1.26 0.03
N LYS A 42 -9.71 0.60 -0.98
CA LYS A 42 -8.43 0.96 -1.61
C LYS A 42 -8.48 2.35 -2.26
N ASN A 43 -9.58 2.70 -2.92
CA ASN A 43 -9.77 4.03 -3.49
C ASN A 43 -9.84 5.11 -2.41
N ASN A 44 -10.49 4.84 -1.27
CA ASN A 44 -10.52 5.77 -0.14
C ASN A 44 -9.12 5.98 0.45
N VAL A 45 -8.31 4.91 0.58
CA VAL A 45 -6.91 5.00 1.01
C VAL A 45 -6.09 5.88 0.05
N LYS A 46 -6.20 5.62 -1.25
CA LYS A 46 -5.50 6.41 -2.29
C LYS A 46 -5.96 7.87 -2.30
N LYS A 47 -7.27 8.10 -2.13
CA LYS A 47 -7.82 9.46 -2.03
C LYS A 47 -7.31 10.21 -0.81
N ALA A 48 -7.25 9.53 0.35
CA ALA A 48 -6.71 10.11 1.58
C ALA A 48 -5.23 10.49 1.43
N TRP A 49 -4.43 9.63 0.78
CA TRP A 49 -3.04 9.95 0.48
C TRP A 49 -2.92 11.14 -0.48
N TRP A 50 -3.64 11.12 -1.60
CA TRP A 50 -3.62 12.20 -2.58
C TRP A 50 -4.04 13.53 -2.00
N GLN A 51 -5.04 13.52 -1.13
CA GLN A 51 -5.52 14.71 -0.46
C GLN A 51 -4.41 15.36 0.39
N LYS A 52 -3.75 14.59 1.26
CA LYS A 52 -2.74 15.14 2.19
C LYS A 52 -1.40 15.40 1.52
N PHE A 53 -0.95 14.48 0.65
CA PHE A 53 0.38 14.59 0.04
C PHE A 53 0.41 15.52 -1.18
N ILE A 54 -0.68 15.66 -1.91
CA ILE A 54 -0.73 16.44 -3.15
C ILE A 54 -1.64 17.66 -3.02
N GLN A 55 -2.93 17.46 -2.71
CA GLN A 55 -3.91 18.53 -2.78
C GLN A 55 -3.72 19.60 -1.70
N GLU A 56 -3.54 19.21 -0.46
CA GLU A 56 -3.38 20.10 0.71
C GLU A 56 -1.92 20.53 0.91
N ASN A 57 -0.97 19.88 0.26
CA ASN A 57 0.45 20.18 0.41
C ASN A 57 0.91 21.26 -0.58
N PRO A 58 1.45 22.40 -0.11
CA PRO A 58 1.81 23.52 -0.98
C PRO A 58 3.02 23.26 -1.87
N TYR A 59 3.84 22.27 -1.53
CA TYR A 59 5.04 21.94 -2.28
C TYR A 59 4.77 21.02 -3.47
N ASN A 60 3.80 20.12 -3.37
CA ASN A 60 3.70 18.96 -4.23
C ASN A 60 2.75 19.15 -5.42
N VAL A 61 3.01 18.39 -6.47
CA VAL A 61 2.14 18.22 -7.64
C VAL A 61 2.07 16.74 -8.00
N GLY A 62 1.06 16.36 -8.78
CA GLY A 62 0.87 14.96 -9.19
C GLY A 62 1.21 14.73 -10.65
N VAL A 63 1.57 13.47 -10.98
CA VAL A 63 1.72 12.95 -12.35
C VAL A 63 1.08 11.57 -12.46
N ASP A 64 0.85 11.14 -13.68
CA ASP A 64 0.51 9.76 -14.02
C ASP A 64 1.35 9.35 -15.23
N CYS A 65 2.44 8.63 -14.96
CA CYS A 65 3.39 8.21 -15.97
C CYS A 65 3.02 6.86 -16.57
N ALA A 66 3.36 6.63 -17.84
CA ALA A 66 3.13 5.35 -18.50
C ALA A 66 3.86 4.20 -17.79
N ILE A 67 3.24 3.01 -17.77
CA ILE A 67 3.87 1.78 -17.29
C ILE A 67 4.98 1.34 -18.24
N LEU A 68 4.72 1.43 -19.53
CA LEU A 68 5.68 1.08 -20.59
C LEU A 68 6.59 2.29 -20.86
N MET A 69 7.86 2.12 -20.60
CA MET A 69 8.86 3.17 -20.70
C MET A 69 10.01 2.72 -21.60
N ASN A 70 10.77 3.70 -22.10
CA ASN A 70 12.00 3.39 -22.85
C ASN A 70 12.94 2.53 -21.99
N PRO A 71 13.46 1.39 -22.51
CA PRO A 71 14.34 0.51 -21.74
C PRO A 71 15.60 1.20 -21.18
N GLN A 72 16.06 2.31 -21.79
CA GLN A 72 17.18 3.09 -21.27
C GLN A 72 16.91 3.69 -19.89
N THR A 73 15.64 3.89 -19.52
CA THR A 73 15.26 4.28 -18.16
C THR A 73 15.74 3.26 -17.14
N TRP A 74 15.61 1.97 -17.47
CA TRP A 74 16.00 0.86 -16.59
C TRP A 74 17.49 0.56 -16.61
N VAL A 75 18.20 0.98 -17.67
CA VAL A 75 19.66 1.00 -17.71
C VAL A 75 20.17 2.09 -16.77
N ALA A 76 19.63 3.31 -16.88
CA ALA A 76 20.03 4.45 -16.05
C ALA A 76 19.79 4.18 -14.56
N SER A 77 18.64 3.67 -14.20
CA SER A 77 18.28 3.37 -12.81
C SER A 77 18.99 2.13 -12.23
N GLY A 78 19.69 1.35 -13.06
CA GLY A 78 20.39 0.13 -12.62
C GLY A 78 19.52 -1.12 -12.52
N HIS A 79 18.20 -1.04 -12.75
CA HIS A 79 17.29 -2.20 -12.60
C HIS A 79 17.63 -3.35 -13.54
N LEU A 80 18.10 -3.09 -14.75
CA LEU A 80 18.48 -4.17 -15.66
C LEU A 80 19.74 -4.92 -15.22
N GLY A 81 20.64 -4.25 -14.52
CA GLY A 81 21.91 -4.81 -14.08
C GLY A 81 21.91 -5.43 -12.69
N GLY A 82 21.12 -4.87 -11.76
CA GLY A 82 21.24 -5.16 -10.32
C GLY A 82 19.94 -5.54 -9.60
N PHE A 83 18.77 -5.41 -10.24
CA PHE A 83 17.51 -5.75 -9.61
C PHE A 83 17.21 -7.23 -9.71
N SER A 84 17.90 -8.02 -8.88
CA SER A 84 17.85 -9.49 -8.97
C SER A 84 17.93 -10.13 -7.59
N ASP A 85 17.27 -11.30 -7.46
CA ASP A 85 17.34 -12.16 -6.28
C ASP A 85 18.35 -13.32 -6.51
N PRO A 86 19.14 -13.69 -5.48
CA PRO A 86 20.01 -14.84 -5.54
C PRO A 86 19.18 -16.12 -5.35
N LEU A 87 19.05 -16.93 -6.39
CA LEU A 87 18.25 -18.17 -6.39
C LEU A 87 19.07 -19.44 -6.36
N MET A 88 18.58 -20.39 -5.58
CA MET A 88 19.03 -21.80 -5.62
C MET A 88 17.84 -22.74 -5.59
N ASP A 89 17.99 -23.88 -6.28
CA ASP A 89 16.98 -24.94 -6.32
C ASP A 89 17.46 -26.14 -5.49
N CYS A 90 16.56 -26.76 -4.73
CA CYS A 90 16.83 -28.05 -4.11
C CYS A 90 16.85 -29.13 -5.22
N LYS A 91 17.95 -29.90 -5.34
CA LYS A 91 18.08 -30.94 -6.38
C LYS A 91 17.19 -32.17 -6.15
N GLU A 92 16.66 -32.31 -4.92
CA GLU A 92 15.86 -33.48 -4.53
C GLU A 92 14.34 -33.24 -4.74
N CYS A 93 13.80 -32.10 -4.25
CA CYS A 93 12.38 -31.80 -4.39
C CYS A 93 12.07 -30.77 -5.48
N HIS A 94 13.09 -30.18 -6.10
CA HIS A 94 12.99 -29.16 -7.15
C HIS A 94 12.34 -27.85 -6.71
N GLU A 95 12.14 -27.65 -5.41
CA GLU A 95 11.68 -26.40 -4.86
C GLU A 95 12.76 -25.31 -4.95
N ARG A 96 12.32 -24.08 -5.18
CA ARG A 96 13.18 -22.92 -5.39
C ARG A 96 13.15 -22.00 -4.20
N PHE A 97 14.33 -21.52 -3.80
CA PHE A 97 14.52 -20.64 -2.66
C PHE A 97 15.39 -19.44 -3.00
N ARG A 98 15.15 -18.34 -2.30
CA ARG A 98 16.12 -17.25 -2.22
C ARG A 98 17.22 -17.66 -1.24
N ALA A 99 18.46 -17.62 -1.70
CA ALA A 99 19.61 -18.05 -0.89
C ALA A 99 19.82 -17.15 0.33
N ASP A 100 19.63 -15.84 0.16
CA ASP A 100 19.72 -14.86 1.26
C ASP A 100 18.67 -15.14 2.34
N LYS A 101 17.42 -15.39 1.98
CA LYS A 101 16.34 -15.70 2.94
C LYS A 101 16.57 -17.04 3.65
N LEU A 102 17.02 -18.04 2.94
CA LEU A 102 17.35 -19.34 3.51
C LEU A 102 18.43 -19.21 4.61
N ILE A 103 19.40 -18.33 4.39
CA ILE A 103 20.47 -18.03 5.37
C ILE A 103 19.91 -17.22 6.54
N GLU A 104 19.11 -16.17 6.28
CA GLU A 104 18.48 -15.35 7.34
C GLU A 104 17.62 -16.20 8.28
N ASP A 105 16.77 -17.07 7.70
CA ASP A 105 15.90 -17.97 8.49
C ASP A 105 16.75 -18.90 9.37
N TYR A 106 17.79 -19.53 8.80
CA TYR A 106 18.72 -20.38 9.54
C TYR A 106 19.41 -19.61 10.69
N MET A 107 19.93 -18.42 10.42
CA MET A 107 20.59 -17.60 11.42
C MET A 107 19.63 -17.22 12.55
N SER A 108 18.41 -16.84 12.21
CA SER A 108 17.35 -16.49 13.16
C SER A 108 16.99 -17.68 14.05
N GLU A 109 16.77 -18.86 13.48
CA GLU A 109 16.42 -20.08 14.21
C GLU A 109 17.53 -20.54 15.17
N ASN A 110 18.79 -20.26 14.82
CA ASN A 110 19.95 -20.63 15.63
C ASN A 110 20.46 -19.50 16.54
N GLY A 111 19.75 -18.36 16.62
CA GLY A 111 20.13 -17.23 17.45
C GLY A 111 21.43 -16.55 17.02
N ILE A 112 21.81 -16.69 15.75
CA ILE A 112 23.00 -16.06 15.17
C ILE A 112 22.64 -14.63 14.78
N LYS A 113 23.41 -13.66 15.29
CA LYS A 113 23.19 -12.26 14.95
C LYS A 113 23.52 -12.01 13.48
N ILE A 114 22.56 -11.44 12.75
CA ILE A 114 22.76 -11.02 11.36
C ILE A 114 23.52 -9.70 11.40
N GLU A 115 24.72 -9.67 10.79
CA GLU A 115 25.51 -8.47 10.61
C GLU A 115 25.45 -8.01 9.15
N GLY A 116 24.80 -6.88 8.91
CA GLY A 116 24.55 -6.36 7.58
C GLY A 116 23.48 -7.12 6.77
N ALA A 117 23.28 -6.73 5.53
CA ALA A 117 22.32 -7.34 4.62
C ALA A 117 22.93 -8.59 3.95
N ILE A 118 22.28 -9.74 4.07
CA ILE A 118 22.76 -11.02 3.47
C ILE A 118 22.69 -10.96 1.95
N ASP A 119 21.75 -10.25 1.37
CA ASP A 119 21.61 -10.06 -0.08
C ASP A 119 22.79 -9.29 -0.70
N ALA A 120 23.52 -8.50 0.11
CA ALA A 120 24.77 -7.86 -0.29
C ALA A 120 25.96 -8.84 -0.37
N TRP A 121 25.81 -10.07 0.12
CA TRP A 121 26.86 -11.08 -0.01
C TRP A 121 26.98 -11.54 -1.46
N GLY A 122 28.18 -11.81 -1.93
CA GLY A 122 28.36 -12.45 -3.24
C GLY A 122 27.86 -13.90 -3.25
N ASN A 123 27.44 -14.39 -4.42
CA ASN A 123 26.91 -15.75 -4.60
C ASN A 123 27.81 -16.85 -4.01
N GLU A 124 29.13 -16.70 -4.15
CA GLU A 124 30.10 -17.64 -3.61
C GLU A 124 30.10 -17.70 -2.08
N LYS A 125 29.98 -16.54 -1.43
CA LYS A 125 29.91 -16.45 0.03
C LYS A 125 28.62 -17.05 0.58
N MET A 126 27.49 -16.73 -0.04
CA MET A 126 26.19 -17.32 0.33
C MET A 126 26.20 -18.85 0.16
N LYS A 127 26.71 -19.33 -0.98
CA LYS A 127 26.81 -20.76 -1.23
C LYS A 127 27.70 -21.47 -0.22
N ALA A 128 28.89 -20.93 0.05
CA ALA A 128 29.80 -21.47 1.06
C ALA A 128 29.15 -21.52 2.44
N TYR A 129 28.40 -20.49 2.83
CA TYR A 129 27.69 -20.45 4.10
C TYR A 129 26.62 -21.56 4.20
N VAL A 130 25.80 -21.74 3.15
CA VAL A 130 24.79 -22.81 3.09
C VAL A 130 25.43 -24.20 3.22
N GLU A 131 26.56 -24.42 2.56
CA GLU A 131 27.30 -25.69 2.60
C GLU A 131 27.98 -25.91 3.95
N GLU A 132 28.68 -24.91 4.50
CA GLU A 132 29.42 -24.99 5.77
C GLU A 132 28.48 -25.26 6.94
N HIS A 133 27.33 -24.59 6.98
CA HIS A 133 26.33 -24.76 8.02
C HIS A 133 25.35 -25.90 7.75
N ASN A 134 25.54 -26.62 6.66
CA ASN A 134 24.70 -27.75 6.26
C ASN A 134 23.19 -27.40 6.34
N ILE A 135 22.82 -26.25 5.76
CA ILE A 135 21.44 -25.76 5.81
C ILE A 135 20.51 -26.71 5.06
N ALA A 136 19.42 -27.11 5.70
CA ALA A 136 18.46 -28.04 5.15
C ALA A 136 17.44 -27.33 4.24
N CYS A 137 16.98 -28.01 3.21
CA CYS A 137 15.82 -27.56 2.42
C CYS A 137 14.57 -27.53 3.30
N PRO A 138 13.88 -26.40 3.41
CA PRO A 138 12.67 -26.27 4.24
C PRO A 138 11.54 -27.23 3.82
N SER A 139 11.48 -27.62 2.54
CA SER A 139 10.42 -28.48 2.01
C SER A 139 10.67 -29.97 2.21
N CYS A 140 11.91 -30.44 2.06
CA CYS A 140 12.19 -31.89 2.10
C CYS A 140 13.28 -32.31 3.07
N GLY A 141 13.91 -31.36 3.80
CA GLY A 141 14.96 -31.64 4.78
C GLY A 141 16.28 -32.10 4.22
N LYS A 142 16.49 -32.07 2.89
CA LYS A 142 17.75 -32.46 2.24
C LYS A 142 18.68 -31.26 2.11
N HIS A 143 19.99 -31.52 1.93
CA HIS A 143 21.04 -30.50 1.89
C HIS A 143 21.71 -30.35 0.53
N ASN A 144 21.02 -30.71 -0.54
CA ASN A 144 21.58 -30.77 -1.89
C ASN A 144 20.97 -29.65 -2.76
N PHE A 145 21.71 -28.54 -2.91
CA PHE A 145 21.26 -27.38 -3.67
C PHE A 145 22.08 -27.19 -4.96
N THR A 146 21.52 -26.45 -5.90
CA THR A 146 22.23 -25.98 -7.09
C THR A 146 23.18 -24.82 -6.75
N ASP A 147 23.98 -24.40 -7.72
CA ASP A 147 24.67 -23.12 -7.64
C ASP A 147 23.65 -21.96 -7.59
N ILE A 148 24.05 -20.84 -6.97
CA ILE A 148 23.25 -19.64 -6.89
C ILE A 148 23.31 -18.92 -8.23
N ARG A 149 22.14 -18.56 -8.76
CA ARG A 149 21.98 -17.75 -9.97
C ARG A 149 21.21 -16.49 -9.67
N GLN A 150 21.59 -15.39 -10.28
CA GLN A 150 20.85 -14.14 -10.17
C GLN A 150 19.62 -14.18 -11.07
N PHE A 151 18.46 -13.83 -10.51
CA PHE A 151 17.20 -13.78 -11.23
C PHE A 151 16.67 -12.34 -11.22
N ASN A 152 16.67 -11.70 -12.39
CA ASN A 152 16.16 -10.33 -12.51
C ASN A 152 14.63 -10.31 -12.32
N LEU A 153 14.15 -9.44 -11.42
CA LEU A 153 12.74 -9.36 -11.03
C LEU A 153 11.86 -8.58 -12.02
N MET A 154 12.42 -7.99 -13.07
CA MET A 154 11.62 -7.26 -14.05
C MET A 154 10.86 -8.23 -14.98
N PHE A 155 9.55 -7.99 -15.13
CA PHE A 155 8.78 -8.65 -16.19
C PHE A 155 9.17 -8.11 -17.55
N LYS A 156 9.51 -9.02 -18.47
CA LYS A 156 9.78 -8.72 -19.89
C LYS A 156 8.51 -8.89 -20.71
N THR A 157 8.35 -8.03 -21.72
CA THR A 157 7.39 -8.20 -22.80
C THR A 157 7.96 -7.62 -24.08
N PHE A 158 7.19 -7.60 -25.15
CA PHE A 158 7.65 -7.15 -26.45
C PHE A 158 6.69 -6.10 -27.03
N GLN A 159 7.25 -5.10 -27.68
CA GLN A 159 6.47 -4.11 -28.45
C GLN A 159 6.57 -4.46 -29.93
N GLY A 160 5.43 -4.53 -30.62
CA GLY A 160 5.38 -4.88 -32.04
C GLY A 160 5.17 -6.37 -32.27
N VAL A 161 5.49 -6.84 -33.49
CA VAL A 161 5.11 -8.18 -33.96
C VAL A 161 6.19 -9.25 -33.80
N THR A 162 7.42 -8.86 -33.42
CA THR A 162 8.55 -9.77 -33.26
C THR A 162 9.09 -9.79 -31.84
N GLU A 163 9.35 -10.98 -31.34
CA GLU A 163 9.93 -11.22 -30.02
C GLU A 163 11.45 -11.25 -30.11
N ASP A 164 12.08 -10.09 -30.28
CA ASP A 164 13.52 -9.93 -30.39
C ASP A 164 14.06 -8.89 -29.40
N ALA A 165 15.40 -8.79 -29.31
CA ALA A 165 16.07 -7.90 -28.38
C ALA A 165 15.76 -6.41 -28.63
N LYS A 166 15.44 -6.02 -29.86
CA LYS A 166 15.15 -4.62 -30.21
C LYS A 166 13.75 -4.22 -29.76
N ASN A 167 12.84 -5.18 -29.69
CA ASN A 167 11.45 -4.99 -29.31
C ASN A 167 11.18 -5.31 -27.85
N THR A 168 12.21 -5.71 -27.09
CA THR A 168 12.08 -6.00 -25.64
C THR A 168 11.79 -4.73 -24.87
N ILE A 169 10.70 -4.76 -24.11
CA ILE A 169 10.33 -3.73 -23.13
C ILE A 169 10.04 -4.42 -21.79
N TYR A 170 9.88 -3.62 -20.76
CA TYR A 170 9.68 -4.11 -19.40
C TYR A 170 8.47 -3.44 -18.77
N LEU A 171 7.77 -4.21 -17.91
CA LEU A 171 6.79 -3.62 -16.99
C LEU A 171 7.56 -2.94 -15.86
N ARG A 172 7.21 -1.70 -15.54
CA ARG A 172 7.92 -0.93 -14.51
C ARG A 172 7.88 -1.64 -13.15
N PRO A 173 9.02 -1.78 -12.45
CA PRO A 173 9.09 -2.38 -11.12
C PRO A 173 8.80 -1.38 -9.99
N GLU A 174 8.75 -0.07 -10.32
CA GLU A 174 8.45 1.04 -9.43
C GLU A 174 7.91 2.24 -10.20
N THR A 175 7.24 3.13 -9.49
CA THR A 175 6.71 4.38 -10.07
C THR A 175 7.71 5.53 -10.05
N ALA A 176 8.76 5.45 -9.24
CA ALA A 176 9.76 6.50 -9.05
C ALA A 176 10.43 6.97 -10.35
N GLN A 177 10.85 6.04 -11.21
CA GLN A 177 11.61 6.39 -12.42
C GLN A 177 10.79 7.22 -13.42
N GLY A 178 9.48 7.01 -13.46
CA GLY A 178 8.57 7.86 -14.24
C GLY A 178 8.57 9.30 -13.77
N ILE A 179 8.72 9.51 -12.47
CA ILE A 179 8.84 10.86 -11.88
C ILE A 179 10.18 11.49 -12.26
N PHE A 180 11.29 10.77 -12.10
CA PHE A 180 12.63 11.30 -12.38
C PHE A 180 12.78 11.72 -13.85
N VAL A 181 12.35 10.89 -14.80
CA VAL A 181 12.47 11.26 -16.23
C VAL A 181 11.57 12.44 -16.62
N ASN A 182 10.54 12.73 -15.83
CA ASN A 182 9.65 13.87 -16.03
C ASN A 182 9.98 15.09 -15.16
N PHE A 183 11.03 15.04 -14.34
CA PHE A 183 11.39 16.14 -13.43
C PHE A 183 11.43 17.50 -14.13
N LYS A 184 12.15 17.64 -15.23
CA LYS A 184 12.26 18.90 -15.98
C LYS A 184 10.94 19.34 -16.61
N ASN A 185 10.16 18.39 -17.12
CA ASN A 185 8.85 18.68 -17.69
C ASN A 185 7.91 19.26 -16.64
N VAL A 186 7.82 18.59 -15.48
CA VAL A 186 6.94 19.01 -14.38
C VAL A 186 7.42 20.33 -13.78
N GLN A 187 8.70 20.48 -13.48
CA GLN A 187 9.27 21.70 -12.94
C GLN A 187 8.97 22.91 -13.82
N ARG A 188 9.16 22.77 -15.14
CA ARG A 188 8.90 23.84 -16.12
C ARG A 188 7.43 24.19 -16.23
N THR A 189 6.56 23.19 -16.31
CA THR A 189 5.12 23.40 -16.55
C THR A 189 4.36 23.84 -15.32
N SER A 190 4.75 23.36 -14.14
CA SER A 190 4.18 23.78 -12.85
C SER A 190 4.77 25.07 -12.30
N ARG A 191 5.94 25.51 -12.85
CA ARG A 191 6.71 26.67 -12.38
C ARG A 191 7.13 26.56 -10.91
N LYS A 192 7.22 25.33 -10.39
CA LYS A 192 7.63 25.10 -8.99
C LYS A 192 9.13 25.43 -8.83
N LYS A 193 9.45 26.02 -7.70
CA LYS A 193 10.79 26.20 -7.20
C LYS A 193 11.14 25.07 -6.24
N ILE A 194 12.43 24.78 -6.10
CA ILE A 194 12.94 23.89 -5.05
C ILE A 194 12.74 24.57 -3.68
N PRO A 195 12.21 23.89 -2.65
CA PRO A 195 11.83 22.49 -2.65
C PRO A 195 10.42 22.25 -3.23
N PHE A 196 10.25 21.14 -3.96
CA PHE A 196 8.93 20.67 -4.38
C PHE A 196 8.94 19.16 -4.61
N GLY A 197 7.76 18.55 -4.51
CA GLY A 197 7.58 17.13 -4.72
C GLY A 197 6.70 16.81 -5.92
N ILE A 198 6.92 15.63 -6.49
CA ILE A 198 6.09 15.05 -7.54
C ILE A 198 5.58 13.70 -7.04
N GLY A 199 4.27 13.56 -6.90
CA GLY A 199 3.65 12.32 -6.44
C GLY A 199 2.95 11.57 -7.56
N GLN A 200 2.91 10.26 -7.43
CA GLN A 200 2.24 9.36 -8.35
C GLN A 200 1.60 8.19 -7.60
N ILE A 201 0.42 7.79 -8.05
CA ILE A 201 -0.20 6.52 -7.70
C ILE A 201 -0.24 5.67 -8.96
N GLY A 202 0.30 4.45 -8.90
CA GLY A 202 0.30 3.62 -10.10
C GLY A 202 0.71 2.17 -9.86
N LYS A 203 0.37 1.33 -10.82
CA LYS A 203 0.74 -0.09 -10.85
C LYS A 203 2.23 -0.27 -11.07
N SER A 204 2.79 -1.23 -10.35
CA SER A 204 4.16 -1.73 -10.50
C SER A 204 4.17 -3.25 -10.49
N PHE A 205 5.23 -3.83 -11.06
CA PHE A 205 5.30 -5.26 -11.32
C PHE A 205 6.68 -5.79 -10.94
N ARG A 206 6.71 -6.78 -10.06
CA ARG A 206 7.95 -7.48 -9.68
C ARG A 206 7.72 -8.98 -9.76
N ASN A 207 8.51 -9.69 -10.54
CA ASN A 207 8.41 -11.13 -10.67
C ASN A 207 8.95 -11.83 -9.41
N GLU A 208 8.31 -11.56 -8.29
CA GLU A 208 8.68 -12.06 -6.97
C GLU A 208 8.76 -13.59 -6.95
N ILE A 209 9.82 -14.11 -6.34
CA ILE A 209 10.06 -15.56 -6.23
C ILE A 209 9.22 -16.17 -5.12
N SER A 210 9.14 -15.48 -3.99
CA SER A 210 8.39 -15.92 -2.81
C SER A 210 7.30 -14.91 -2.43
N PRO A 211 6.28 -14.71 -3.29
CA PRO A 211 5.14 -13.89 -2.94
C PRO A 211 4.34 -14.57 -1.81
N GLY A 212 3.63 -13.80 -1.00
CA GLY A 212 2.88 -14.40 0.11
C GLY A 212 2.24 -13.38 1.03
N ASN A 213 1.69 -13.91 2.11
CA ASN A 213 0.97 -13.14 3.12
C ASN A 213 -0.18 -12.32 2.52
N PHE A 214 -1.03 -12.99 1.75
CA PHE A 214 -2.20 -12.40 1.10
C PHE A 214 -1.78 -11.27 0.15
N THR A 215 -2.30 -10.04 0.30
CA THR A 215 -1.94 -8.89 -0.54
C THR A 215 -0.68 -8.15 -0.09
N PHE A 216 0.04 -8.68 0.91
CA PHE A 216 1.26 -8.04 1.41
C PHE A 216 2.42 -8.10 0.40
N ARG A 217 2.61 -9.24 -0.28
CA ARG A 217 3.65 -9.41 -1.31
C ARG A 217 3.08 -10.13 -2.52
N THR A 218 2.86 -9.38 -3.57
CA THR A 218 2.26 -9.82 -4.84
C THR A 218 3.16 -9.43 -6.01
N ARG A 219 2.94 -10.03 -7.19
CA ARG A 219 3.73 -9.70 -8.40
C ARG A 219 3.22 -8.47 -9.12
N GLU A 220 1.95 -8.15 -8.96
CA GLU A 220 1.29 -6.93 -9.43
C GLU A 220 0.75 -6.19 -8.21
N PHE A 221 1.16 -4.96 -8.02
CA PHE A 221 0.78 -4.14 -6.87
C PHE A 221 0.67 -2.67 -7.27
N GLU A 222 0.21 -1.84 -6.37
CA GLU A 222 0.07 -0.40 -6.59
C GLU A 222 0.90 0.36 -5.56
N GLN A 223 1.66 1.36 -6.03
CA GLN A 223 2.45 2.24 -5.18
C GLN A 223 1.84 3.63 -5.12
N MET A 224 2.03 4.29 -3.99
CA MET A 224 1.82 5.72 -3.77
C MET A 224 3.18 6.28 -3.41
N GLU A 225 3.79 7.00 -4.33
CA GLU A 225 5.18 7.43 -4.26
C GLU A 225 5.28 8.94 -4.43
N LEU A 226 6.12 9.58 -3.61
CA LEU A 226 6.48 10.98 -3.70
C LEU A 226 7.99 11.09 -3.85
N GLU A 227 8.44 11.79 -4.88
CA GLU A 227 9.82 12.21 -5.01
C GLU A 227 9.90 13.68 -4.67
N PHE A 228 10.50 13.99 -3.52
CA PHE A 228 10.62 15.35 -3.01
C PHE A 228 12.00 15.90 -3.27
N PHE A 229 12.07 16.86 -4.18
CA PHE A 229 13.31 17.50 -4.63
C PHE A 229 13.65 18.67 -3.72
N CYS A 230 14.87 18.65 -3.17
CA CYS A 230 15.35 19.68 -2.25
C CYS A 230 16.76 20.14 -2.61
N GLU A 231 17.19 21.26 -2.02
CA GLU A 231 18.56 21.75 -2.17
C GLU A 231 19.54 20.79 -1.48
N PRO A 232 20.69 20.48 -2.10
CA PRO A 232 21.73 19.69 -1.45
C PRO A 232 22.10 20.21 -0.06
N ASN A 233 22.27 19.29 0.89
CA ASN A 233 22.52 19.53 2.33
C ASN A 233 21.31 20.01 3.14
N THR A 234 20.11 20.10 2.57
CA THR A 234 18.85 20.26 3.32
C THR A 234 18.05 18.95 3.39
N ASP A 235 18.56 17.92 2.75
CA ASP A 235 17.97 16.58 2.59
C ASP A 235 17.59 15.92 3.91
N LEU A 236 18.46 15.94 4.92
CA LEU A 236 18.17 15.30 6.22
C LEU A 236 17.08 16.01 7.01
N GLU A 237 16.91 17.32 6.86
CA GLU A 237 15.80 18.06 7.44
C GLU A 237 14.47 17.66 6.80
N TRP A 238 14.45 17.55 5.46
CA TRP A 238 13.30 17.09 4.71
C TRP A 238 13.01 15.61 4.93
N PHE A 239 14.03 14.78 5.10
CA PHE A 239 13.86 13.37 5.50
C PHE A 239 13.13 13.24 6.84
N ALA A 240 13.55 14.01 7.85
CA ALA A 240 12.88 14.03 9.15
C ALA A 240 11.44 14.55 9.06
N TYR A 241 11.21 15.59 8.25
CA TYR A 241 9.86 16.14 7.99
C TYR A 241 8.94 15.08 7.38
N TRP A 242 9.35 14.42 6.30
CA TRP A 242 8.53 13.43 5.63
C TRP A 242 8.31 12.17 6.47
N LYS A 243 9.30 11.74 7.23
CA LYS A 243 9.17 10.65 8.21
C LYS A 243 8.04 10.93 9.19
N GLN A 244 8.03 12.11 9.81
CA GLN A 244 6.98 12.49 10.75
C GLN A 244 5.63 12.64 10.06
N PHE A 245 5.59 13.26 8.88
CA PHE A 245 4.35 13.44 8.10
C PHE A 245 3.68 12.11 7.75
N CYS A 246 4.46 11.08 7.37
CA CYS A 246 3.95 9.74 7.09
C CYS A 246 3.36 9.07 8.34
N ILE A 247 4.02 9.20 9.51
CA ILE A 247 3.52 8.70 10.79
C ILE A 247 2.20 9.37 11.16
N ASP A 248 2.14 10.69 11.04
CA ASP A 248 0.95 11.48 11.38
C ASP A 248 -0.24 11.13 10.49
N TRP A 249 0.01 10.88 9.18
CA TRP A 249 -1.02 10.45 8.25
C TRP A 249 -1.62 9.08 8.63
N LEU A 250 -0.80 8.11 9.01
CA LEU A 250 -1.28 6.80 9.47
C LEU A 250 -2.12 6.92 10.76
N LYS A 251 -1.64 7.72 11.72
CA LYS A 251 -2.36 7.98 12.98
C LYS A 251 -3.68 8.69 12.76
N ALA A 252 -3.72 9.69 11.88
CA ALA A 252 -4.94 10.43 11.54
C ALA A 252 -6.02 9.51 10.94
N LEU A 253 -5.64 8.44 10.26
CA LEU A 253 -6.54 7.43 9.70
C LEU A 253 -6.82 6.25 10.66
N GLY A 254 -6.45 6.40 11.94
CA GLY A 254 -6.83 5.47 12.99
C GLY A 254 -5.85 4.32 13.24
N MET A 255 -4.66 4.33 12.63
CA MET A 255 -3.63 3.34 12.95
C MET A 255 -3.06 3.62 14.36
N LYS A 256 -3.02 2.58 15.19
CA LYS A 256 -2.61 2.72 16.59
C LYS A 256 -1.09 2.74 16.71
N GLU A 257 -0.59 3.53 17.65
CA GLU A 257 0.84 3.71 17.86
C GLU A 257 1.53 2.41 18.28
N GLU A 258 0.88 1.60 19.12
CA GLU A 258 1.37 0.30 19.57
C GLU A 258 1.41 -0.77 18.46
N GLU A 259 0.73 -0.54 17.34
CA GLU A 259 0.76 -1.41 16.16
C GLU A 259 1.78 -0.94 15.11
N MET A 260 2.50 0.15 15.37
CA MET A 260 3.52 0.71 14.47
C MET A 260 4.88 0.78 15.15
N ARG A 261 5.93 0.65 14.37
CA ARG A 261 7.29 1.01 14.79
C ARG A 261 8.07 1.65 13.66
N VAL A 262 9.08 2.43 14.04
CA VAL A 262 10.04 3.02 13.12
C VAL A 262 11.35 2.25 13.20
N ARG A 263 11.90 1.85 12.06
CA ARG A 263 13.17 1.15 11.95
C ARG A 263 14.11 1.95 11.05
N ASP A 264 15.07 2.64 11.64
CA ASP A 264 16.14 3.29 10.89
C ASP A 264 17.15 2.22 10.45
N HIS A 265 17.59 2.28 9.19
CA HIS A 265 18.57 1.35 8.64
C HIS A 265 19.97 1.70 9.13
N GLU A 266 20.73 0.66 9.49
CA GLU A 266 22.16 0.80 9.78
C GLU A 266 22.91 1.09 8.47
N LYS A 267 24.12 1.66 8.57
CA LYS A 267 24.91 2.07 7.39
C LYS A 267 25.18 0.92 6.42
N GLU A 268 25.33 -0.28 6.95
CA GLU A 268 25.62 -1.51 6.21
C GLU A 268 24.39 -2.06 5.47
N GLU A 269 23.20 -1.61 5.85
CA GLU A 269 21.91 -1.97 5.21
C GLU A 269 21.51 -1.00 4.11
N LEU A 270 22.13 0.19 4.06
CA LEU A 270 21.75 1.22 3.10
C LEU A 270 22.01 0.77 1.66
N SER A 271 21.05 1.02 0.78
CA SER A 271 21.28 0.92 -0.66
C SER A 271 22.40 1.87 -1.08
N PHE A 272 23.14 1.51 -2.12
CA PHE A 272 24.29 2.27 -2.62
C PHE A 272 23.97 3.73 -3.03
N TYR A 273 22.71 4.03 -3.28
CA TYR A 273 22.21 5.36 -3.63
C TYR A 273 21.65 6.13 -2.44
N SER A 274 21.53 5.52 -1.28
CA SER A 274 20.84 6.12 -0.12
C SER A 274 21.83 6.59 0.94
N LYS A 275 21.60 7.81 1.44
CA LYS A 275 22.34 8.40 2.57
C LYS A 275 21.69 8.06 3.91
N ALA A 276 20.36 7.91 3.92
CA ALA A 276 19.56 7.50 5.06
C ALA A 276 18.31 6.77 4.56
N THR A 277 17.88 5.74 5.27
CA THR A 277 16.64 5.02 5.00
C THR A 277 15.96 4.68 6.33
N THR A 278 14.65 4.80 6.36
CA THR A 278 13.83 4.37 7.51
C THR A 278 12.59 3.66 6.99
N ASP A 279 12.21 2.59 7.69
CA ASP A 279 10.93 1.92 7.46
C ASP A 279 9.94 2.29 8.57
N ILE A 280 8.69 2.51 8.19
CA ILE A 280 7.57 2.47 9.11
C ILE A 280 6.92 1.11 8.94
N GLU A 281 6.97 0.30 9.97
CA GLU A 281 6.44 -1.05 9.97
C GLU A 281 5.14 -1.14 10.77
N TYR A 282 4.26 -2.05 10.34
CA TYR A 282 3.01 -2.39 11.01
C TYR A 282 3.05 -3.82 11.56
N LEU A 283 2.46 -4.03 12.74
CA LEU A 283 2.33 -5.35 13.36
C LEU A 283 1.13 -6.11 12.78
N PHE A 284 1.38 -6.80 11.67
CA PHE A 284 0.41 -7.72 11.10
C PHE A 284 0.24 -8.98 11.98
N PRO A 285 -0.84 -9.76 11.81
CA PRO A 285 -0.97 -11.04 12.51
C PRO A 285 0.15 -12.06 12.23
N PHE A 286 0.90 -11.88 11.13
CA PHE A 286 2.08 -12.69 10.79
C PHE A 286 3.41 -12.08 11.27
N GLY A 287 3.38 -10.96 11.98
CA GLY A 287 4.56 -10.25 12.48
C GLY A 287 4.75 -8.87 11.85
N TRP A 288 5.88 -8.25 12.15
CA TRP A 288 6.22 -6.92 11.64
C TRP A 288 6.43 -6.93 10.12
N GLY A 289 5.83 -5.99 9.44
CA GLY A 289 5.95 -5.80 8.00
C GLY A 289 6.03 -4.33 7.63
N GLU A 290 6.92 -4.02 6.69
CA GLU A 290 7.12 -2.68 6.15
C GLU A 290 5.85 -2.16 5.47
N LEU A 291 5.45 -0.93 5.81
CA LEU A 291 4.45 -0.14 5.11
C LEU A 291 5.07 0.95 4.25
N TRP A 292 5.89 1.81 4.85
CA TRP A 292 6.60 2.90 4.22
C TRP A 292 8.09 2.61 4.18
N GLY A 293 8.70 2.80 3.02
CA GLY A 293 10.13 3.07 2.91
C GLY A 293 10.32 4.56 2.69
N ILE A 294 11.14 5.21 3.50
CA ILE A 294 11.51 6.62 3.33
C ILE A 294 13.01 6.66 3.14
N ALA A 295 13.46 7.13 1.97
CA ALA A 295 14.87 7.15 1.60
C ALA A 295 15.34 8.56 1.24
N ASP A 296 16.52 8.93 1.72
CA ASP A 296 17.30 10.03 1.17
C ASP A 296 18.18 9.48 0.04
N ARG A 297 17.76 9.70 -1.20
CA ARG A 297 18.38 9.18 -2.43
C ARG A 297 19.48 10.07 -2.96
N THR A 298 19.77 11.19 -2.30
CA THR A 298 20.72 12.20 -2.77
C THR A 298 20.39 12.70 -4.19
N ASP A 299 21.38 12.96 -5.03
CA ASP A 299 21.22 13.32 -6.45
C ASP A 299 21.34 12.12 -7.40
N TYR A 300 21.38 10.90 -6.85
CA TYR A 300 21.74 9.69 -7.60
C TYR A 300 20.90 9.52 -8.86
N ASP A 301 19.58 9.44 -8.76
CA ASP A 301 18.70 9.13 -9.89
C ASP A 301 18.79 10.18 -11.00
N LEU A 302 18.71 11.47 -10.64
CA LEU A 302 18.82 12.54 -11.62
C LEU A 302 20.20 12.55 -12.31
N THR A 303 21.27 12.28 -11.58
CA THR A 303 22.63 12.16 -12.12
C THR A 303 22.74 10.97 -13.08
N GLN A 304 22.16 9.82 -12.75
CA GLN A 304 22.14 8.65 -13.64
C GLN A 304 21.37 8.94 -14.93
N HIS A 305 20.19 9.52 -14.83
CA HIS A 305 19.41 9.90 -16.01
C HIS A 305 20.12 10.94 -16.88
N GLN A 306 20.75 11.93 -16.28
CA GLN A 306 21.59 12.89 -17.01
C GLN A 306 22.74 12.20 -17.75
N THR A 307 23.44 11.29 -17.08
CA THR A 307 24.58 10.58 -17.63
C THR A 307 24.21 9.70 -18.82
N VAL A 308 23.12 8.94 -18.69
CA VAL A 308 22.69 7.99 -19.74
C VAL A 308 22.00 8.70 -20.91
N SER A 309 21.18 9.71 -20.63
CA SER A 309 20.43 10.43 -21.67
C SER A 309 21.23 11.54 -22.36
N GLY A 310 22.21 12.10 -21.67
CA GLY A 310 22.91 13.32 -22.10
C GLY A 310 22.10 14.62 -21.89
N GLU A 311 20.86 14.51 -21.36
CA GLU A 311 20.01 15.67 -21.10
C GLU A 311 20.26 16.25 -19.69
N PRO A 312 20.41 17.58 -19.54
CA PRO A 312 20.74 18.18 -18.25
C PRO A 312 19.55 18.07 -17.28
N MET A 313 19.80 17.51 -16.10
CA MET A 313 18.82 17.39 -15.02
C MET A 313 19.03 18.44 -13.92
N GLU A 314 19.93 19.39 -14.12
CA GLU A 314 20.19 20.47 -13.18
C GLU A 314 18.99 21.40 -13.01
N TYR A 315 18.79 21.88 -11.78
CA TYR A 315 17.91 22.99 -11.46
C TYR A 315 18.72 24.29 -11.44
N PHE A 316 18.17 25.37 -12.00
CA PHE A 316 18.75 26.70 -11.88
C PHE A 316 18.00 27.49 -10.82
N ASP A 317 18.68 27.84 -9.75
CA ASP A 317 18.16 28.70 -8.70
C ASP A 317 18.36 30.18 -9.10
N ASP A 318 17.27 30.83 -9.45
CA ASP A 318 17.28 32.23 -9.89
C ASP A 318 17.69 33.22 -8.79
N GLU A 319 17.44 32.89 -7.54
CA GLU A 319 17.73 33.74 -6.39
C GLU A 319 19.23 33.69 -6.03
N LYS A 320 19.79 32.48 -6.00
CA LYS A 320 21.19 32.22 -5.68
C LYS A 320 22.12 32.30 -6.90
N LYS A 321 21.53 32.36 -8.12
CA LYS A 321 22.26 32.32 -9.40
C LYS A 321 23.20 31.11 -9.53
N GLN A 322 22.73 29.96 -9.03
CA GLN A 322 23.48 28.72 -9.01
C GLN A 322 22.72 27.59 -9.74
N LYS A 323 23.50 26.67 -10.30
CA LYS A 323 22.97 25.40 -10.83
C LYS A 323 23.41 24.26 -9.94
N TYR A 324 22.50 23.32 -9.68
CA TYR A 324 22.78 22.08 -8.98
C TYR A 324 21.82 21.00 -9.40
N ILE A 325 22.19 19.75 -9.20
CA ILE A 325 21.26 18.62 -9.28
C ILE A 325 20.58 18.51 -7.90
N PRO A 326 19.25 18.58 -7.81
CA PRO A 326 18.55 18.48 -6.53
C PRO A 326 18.79 17.12 -5.85
N TYR A 327 18.79 17.12 -4.53
CA TYR A 327 18.68 15.91 -3.73
C TYR A 327 17.23 15.49 -3.63
N VAL A 328 17.00 14.21 -3.41
CA VAL A 328 15.65 13.61 -3.40
C VAL A 328 15.40 12.88 -2.09
N VAL A 329 14.27 13.19 -1.47
CA VAL A 329 13.71 12.41 -0.38
C VAL A 329 12.45 11.69 -0.89
N GLU A 330 12.44 10.37 -0.78
CA GLU A 330 11.40 9.49 -1.29
C GLU A 330 10.61 8.85 -0.16
N PRO A 331 9.39 9.28 0.16
CA PRO A 331 8.40 8.48 0.87
C PRO A 331 7.66 7.57 -0.12
N SER A 332 7.85 6.26 -0.01
CA SER A 332 7.22 5.24 -0.86
C SER A 332 6.33 4.31 -0.04
N LEU A 333 5.09 4.12 -0.46
CA LEU A 333 4.08 3.32 0.22
C LEU A 333 3.39 2.36 -0.75
N GLY A 334 3.32 1.08 -0.38
CA GLY A 334 2.51 0.10 -1.09
C GLY A 334 1.01 0.29 -0.77
N ALA A 335 0.20 0.67 -1.76
CA ALA A 335 -1.24 0.86 -1.57
C ALA A 335 -1.93 -0.43 -1.10
N ASP A 336 -1.50 -1.58 -1.61
CA ASP A 336 -2.04 -2.88 -1.23
C ASP A 336 -1.67 -3.25 0.20
N ARG A 337 -0.42 -3.01 0.62
CA ARG A 337 0.05 -3.27 1.99
C ARG A 337 -0.66 -2.42 3.02
N VAL A 338 -0.78 -1.12 2.80
CA VAL A 338 -1.45 -0.23 3.76
C VAL A 338 -2.96 -0.49 3.80
N THR A 339 -3.58 -0.85 2.68
CA THR A 339 -4.98 -1.28 2.66
C THR A 339 -5.17 -2.54 3.50
N LEU A 340 -4.26 -3.52 3.40
CA LEU A 340 -4.25 -4.71 4.24
C LEU A 340 -4.03 -4.35 5.72
N ALA A 341 -3.12 -3.42 6.03
CA ALA A 341 -2.89 -2.98 7.40
C ALA A 341 -4.14 -2.33 8.02
N PHE A 342 -4.84 -1.47 7.27
CA PHE A 342 -6.11 -0.90 7.73
C PHE A 342 -7.20 -1.97 7.90
N LEU A 343 -7.26 -2.97 7.03
CA LEU A 343 -8.19 -4.08 7.17
C LEU A 343 -7.87 -4.91 8.43
N CYS A 344 -6.60 -5.21 8.67
CA CYS A 344 -6.13 -5.90 9.87
C CYS A 344 -6.42 -5.08 11.14
N GLY A 345 -6.10 -3.79 11.13
CA GLY A 345 -6.34 -2.88 12.26
C GLY A 345 -7.82 -2.75 12.61
N ALA A 346 -8.67 -2.71 11.58
CA ALA A 346 -10.11 -2.55 11.74
C ALA A 346 -10.83 -3.79 12.26
N TYR A 347 -10.30 -5.00 12.04
CA TYR A 347 -10.94 -6.25 12.43
C TYR A 347 -11.04 -6.38 13.95
N ASP A 348 -12.27 -6.61 14.44
CA ASP A 348 -12.56 -6.83 15.85
C ASP A 348 -13.69 -7.83 16.04
N GLU A 349 -13.63 -8.61 17.12
CA GLU A 349 -14.67 -9.52 17.58
C GLU A 349 -14.98 -9.18 19.04
N GLU A 350 -16.22 -8.78 19.32
CA GLU A 350 -16.65 -8.45 20.66
C GLU A 350 -17.83 -9.32 21.10
N GLU A 351 -17.83 -9.68 22.38
CA GLU A 351 -18.96 -10.33 23.02
C GLU A 351 -19.90 -9.27 23.57
N LEU A 352 -21.17 -9.35 23.15
CA LEU A 352 -22.22 -8.46 23.63
C LEU A 352 -22.92 -9.05 24.87
N GLU A 353 -23.69 -8.20 25.55
CA GLU A 353 -24.56 -8.64 26.64
C GLU A 353 -25.46 -9.81 26.17
N GLY A 354 -25.36 -10.93 26.87
CA GLY A 354 -26.10 -12.16 26.51
C GLY A 354 -25.29 -13.22 25.76
N GLY A 355 -23.98 -12.99 25.56
CA GLY A 355 -23.03 -13.96 24.97
C GLY A 355 -23.07 -14.04 23.44
N ASP A 356 -23.77 -13.12 22.77
CA ASP A 356 -23.80 -13.04 21.31
C ASP A 356 -22.51 -12.36 20.78
N MET A 357 -21.89 -12.98 19.78
CA MET A 357 -20.64 -12.47 19.18
C MET A 357 -20.93 -11.51 18.04
N ARG A 358 -20.24 -10.36 18.06
CA ARG A 358 -20.28 -9.35 17.01
C ARG A 358 -18.92 -9.26 16.32
N THR A 359 -18.89 -9.53 15.02
CA THR A 359 -17.75 -9.19 14.17
C THR A 359 -17.94 -7.80 13.60
N VAL A 360 -16.94 -6.94 13.71
CA VAL A 360 -17.00 -5.57 13.25
C VAL A 360 -15.68 -5.13 12.63
N LEU A 361 -15.76 -4.37 11.53
CA LEU A 361 -14.60 -3.68 10.97
C LEU A 361 -14.63 -2.20 11.39
N ARG A 362 -13.73 -1.82 12.29
CA ARG A 362 -13.65 -0.46 12.84
C ARG A 362 -12.76 0.47 12.00
N PHE A 363 -13.08 0.57 10.71
CA PHE A 363 -12.40 1.55 9.85
C PHE A 363 -12.62 2.97 10.34
N HIS A 364 -11.59 3.81 10.18
CA HIS A 364 -11.80 5.26 10.23
C HIS A 364 -12.90 5.64 9.22
N PRO A 365 -13.87 6.50 9.57
CA PRO A 365 -14.99 6.83 8.69
C PRO A 365 -14.58 7.27 7.27
N ALA A 366 -13.45 7.99 7.15
CA ALA A 366 -12.90 8.39 5.86
C ALA A 366 -12.47 7.20 4.98
N LEU A 367 -12.10 6.05 5.56
CA LEU A 367 -11.66 4.87 4.83
C LEU A 367 -12.78 3.87 4.54
N ALA A 368 -13.85 3.86 5.33
CA ALA A 368 -14.94 2.90 5.22
C ALA A 368 -15.47 2.79 3.77
N PRO A 369 -15.60 1.57 3.22
CA PRO A 369 -16.08 1.38 1.84
C PRO A 369 -17.50 1.90 1.63
N VAL A 370 -18.41 1.57 2.53
CA VAL A 370 -19.75 2.14 2.62
C VAL A 370 -19.76 3.14 3.75
N LYS A 371 -20.18 4.38 3.45
CA LYS A 371 -20.19 5.47 4.42
C LYS A 371 -21.43 5.45 5.30
N VAL A 372 -22.57 5.15 4.70
CA VAL A 372 -23.88 5.20 5.34
C VAL A 372 -24.75 4.03 4.88
N GLY A 373 -25.23 3.23 5.81
CA GLY A 373 -26.29 2.26 5.56
C GLY A 373 -27.67 2.89 5.76
N VAL A 374 -28.58 2.79 4.80
CA VAL A 374 -29.95 3.32 4.89
C VAL A 374 -30.93 2.16 5.04
N LEU A 375 -31.59 2.10 6.19
CA LEU A 375 -32.35 0.94 6.64
C LEU A 375 -33.79 1.37 6.99
N PRO A 376 -34.81 1.01 6.19
CA PRO A 376 -36.19 1.24 6.61
C PRO A 376 -36.55 0.32 7.80
N LEU A 377 -37.16 0.84 8.87
CA LEU A 377 -37.56 0.02 10.00
C LEU A 377 -38.57 -1.08 9.59
N SER A 378 -39.41 -0.75 8.62
CA SER A 378 -40.43 -1.67 8.06
C SER A 378 -40.48 -1.49 6.54
N LYS A 379 -40.85 -2.53 5.80
CA LYS A 379 -41.09 -2.46 4.34
C LYS A 379 -42.12 -1.39 3.93
N LYS A 380 -43.04 -1.03 4.83
CA LYS A 380 -44.01 0.04 4.58
C LYS A 380 -43.38 1.42 4.48
N LEU A 381 -42.14 1.56 4.95
CA LEU A 381 -41.37 2.81 4.97
C LEU A 381 -40.32 2.88 3.87
N ALA A 382 -40.33 1.91 2.94
CA ALA A 382 -39.36 1.82 1.87
C ALA A 382 -39.25 3.10 1.05
N ASP A 383 -40.37 3.67 0.61
CA ASP A 383 -40.41 4.87 -0.23
C ASP A 383 -39.71 6.07 0.41
N GLY A 384 -39.89 6.27 1.72
CA GLY A 384 -39.22 7.33 2.46
C GLY A 384 -37.71 7.07 2.61
N ALA A 385 -37.32 5.86 2.97
CA ALA A 385 -35.94 5.46 3.08
C ALA A 385 -35.19 5.52 1.75
N GLU A 386 -35.82 5.12 0.62
CA GLU A 386 -35.24 5.21 -0.72
C GLU A 386 -34.97 6.66 -1.15
N LYS A 387 -35.84 7.61 -0.76
CA LYS A 387 -35.60 9.03 -1.00
C LYS A 387 -34.37 9.55 -0.24
N VAL A 388 -34.20 9.15 1.03
CA VAL A 388 -33.01 9.48 1.82
C VAL A 388 -31.77 8.87 1.21
N TYR A 389 -31.84 7.59 0.79
CA TYR A 389 -30.75 6.92 0.09
C TYR A 389 -30.36 7.65 -1.21
N ALA A 390 -31.35 7.96 -2.07
CA ALA A 390 -31.12 8.64 -3.33
C ALA A 390 -30.50 10.02 -3.18
N GLU A 391 -30.81 10.73 -2.08
CA GLU A 391 -30.20 12.03 -1.80
C GLU A 391 -28.77 11.87 -1.31
N LEU A 392 -28.51 11.02 -0.32
CA LEU A 392 -27.18 10.83 0.26
C LEU A 392 -26.19 10.17 -0.71
N SER A 393 -26.65 9.27 -1.57
CA SER A 393 -25.81 8.59 -2.56
C SER A 393 -25.20 9.53 -3.61
N LYS A 394 -25.67 10.76 -3.73
CA LYS A 394 -25.04 11.80 -4.56
C LYS A 394 -23.68 12.28 -3.99
N TYR A 395 -23.48 12.08 -2.70
CA TYR A 395 -22.29 12.59 -1.96
C TYR A 395 -21.41 11.50 -1.39
N TYR A 396 -22.03 10.37 -0.99
CA TYR A 396 -21.36 9.29 -0.28
C TYR A 396 -21.70 7.94 -0.88
N ASN A 397 -20.80 6.97 -0.77
CA ASN A 397 -21.12 5.59 -1.09
C ASN A 397 -22.04 5.03 0.00
N CYS A 398 -23.30 4.82 -0.34
CA CYS A 398 -24.35 4.36 0.56
C CYS A 398 -24.83 2.96 0.16
N GLU A 399 -25.28 2.19 1.15
CA GLU A 399 -25.97 0.92 0.92
C GLU A 399 -27.41 0.98 1.46
N TYR A 400 -28.34 0.46 0.68
CA TYR A 400 -29.74 0.32 1.11
C TYR A 400 -30.02 -1.14 1.41
N ASP A 401 -30.59 -1.45 2.60
CA ASP A 401 -30.92 -2.81 2.99
C ASP A 401 -32.27 -2.89 3.72
N ASP A 402 -33.22 -3.61 3.13
CA ASP A 402 -34.55 -3.89 3.67
C ASP A 402 -34.77 -5.36 4.05
N ARG A 403 -33.71 -6.21 3.98
CA ARG A 403 -33.81 -7.66 4.12
C ARG A 403 -33.67 -8.10 5.60
N GLY A 404 -34.66 -8.87 6.07
CA GLY A 404 -34.67 -9.39 7.44
C GLY A 404 -35.07 -8.34 8.47
N ASN A 405 -34.79 -8.59 9.75
CA ASN A 405 -35.05 -7.64 10.83
C ASN A 405 -33.92 -6.60 10.95
N ILE A 406 -34.21 -5.48 11.61
CA ILE A 406 -33.29 -4.35 11.75
C ILE A 406 -31.97 -4.74 12.43
N GLY A 407 -32.00 -5.60 13.43
CA GLY A 407 -30.77 -6.06 14.12
C GLY A 407 -29.83 -6.82 13.20
N LYS A 408 -30.35 -7.68 12.30
CA LYS A 408 -29.53 -8.39 11.30
C LYS A 408 -28.95 -7.44 10.26
N ARG A 409 -29.66 -6.36 9.91
CA ARG A 409 -29.16 -5.35 9.00
C ARG A 409 -27.99 -4.56 9.61
N TYR A 410 -28.10 -4.16 10.87
CA TYR A 410 -26.98 -3.54 11.58
C TYR A 410 -25.76 -4.46 11.64
N ARG A 411 -25.95 -5.76 11.91
CA ARG A 411 -24.83 -6.72 11.92
C ARG A 411 -24.11 -6.81 10.59
N ARG A 412 -24.85 -6.84 9.47
CA ARG A 412 -24.25 -6.86 8.13
C ARG A 412 -23.42 -5.59 7.87
N GLN A 413 -23.92 -4.42 8.31
CA GLN A 413 -23.20 -3.15 8.15
C GLN A 413 -21.99 -3.09 9.07
N ASP A 414 -22.08 -3.61 10.30
CA ASP A 414 -20.94 -3.70 11.22
C ASP A 414 -19.82 -4.58 10.63
N GLU A 415 -20.15 -5.72 10.04
CA GLU A 415 -19.19 -6.66 9.42
C GLU A 415 -18.45 -6.09 8.21
N ILE A 416 -19.03 -5.16 7.48
CA ILE A 416 -18.39 -4.49 6.34
C ILE A 416 -17.78 -3.14 6.71
N GLY A 417 -17.93 -2.72 7.95
CA GLY A 417 -17.28 -1.53 8.50
C GLY A 417 -17.99 -0.21 8.21
N THR A 418 -19.29 -0.22 7.90
CA THR A 418 -20.09 0.99 7.71
C THR A 418 -20.15 1.77 9.01
N PRO A 419 -19.63 3.02 9.09
CA PRO A 419 -19.53 3.75 10.35
C PRO A 419 -20.87 4.25 10.86
N PHE A 420 -21.82 4.51 9.99
CA PHE A 420 -23.12 5.06 10.36
C PHE A 420 -24.26 4.33 9.64
N CYS A 421 -25.32 4.03 10.39
CA CYS A 421 -26.57 3.51 9.84
C CYS A 421 -27.72 4.45 10.13
N ILE A 422 -28.48 4.79 9.10
CA ILE A 422 -29.73 5.54 9.20
C ILE A 422 -30.88 4.54 9.30
N THR A 423 -31.74 4.70 10.30
CA THR A 423 -33.05 4.03 10.34
C THR A 423 -34.15 5.03 10.04
N TYR A 424 -34.87 4.80 8.95
CA TYR A 424 -36.10 5.50 8.62
C TYR A 424 -37.26 4.78 9.30
N ASP A 425 -37.91 5.42 10.24
CA ASP A 425 -38.97 4.88 11.07
C ASP A 425 -40.32 5.58 10.86
N PHE A 426 -41.36 5.17 11.61
CA PHE A 426 -42.70 5.76 11.47
C PHE A 426 -42.76 7.22 11.90
N GLU A 427 -41.92 7.65 12.85
CA GLU A 427 -41.85 9.05 13.27
C GLU A 427 -41.20 9.92 12.18
N SER A 428 -40.32 9.34 11.36
CA SER A 428 -39.66 10.03 10.24
C SER A 428 -40.65 10.64 9.24
N GLU A 429 -41.82 10.02 9.08
CA GLU A 429 -42.90 10.52 8.23
C GLU A 429 -43.56 11.82 8.77
N THR A 430 -43.46 12.05 10.08
CA THR A 430 -44.10 13.19 10.73
C THR A 430 -43.11 14.28 11.14
N ASP A 431 -41.93 13.90 11.63
CA ASP A 431 -40.93 14.84 12.14
C ASP A 431 -39.81 15.21 11.12
N GLY A 432 -39.76 14.53 9.98
CA GLY A 432 -38.74 14.76 8.95
C GLY A 432 -37.32 14.45 9.45
N ALA A 433 -37.17 13.58 10.42
CA ALA A 433 -35.88 13.18 10.98
C ALA A 433 -35.70 11.65 10.91
N VAL A 434 -34.47 11.19 11.04
CA VAL A 434 -34.12 9.77 11.06
C VAL A 434 -33.23 9.48 12.25
N THR A 435 -33.19 8.20 12.65
CA THR A 435 -32.25 7.75 13.67
C THR A 435 -30.93 7.40 13.03
N VAL A 436 -29.82 8.01 13.47
CA VAL A 436 -28.45 7.68 13.07
C VAL A 436 -27.80 6.88 14.17
N ARG A 437 -27.32 5.66 13.84
CA ARG A 437 -26.58 4.78 14.74
C ARG A 437 -25.09 4.83 14.41
N ASP A 438 -24.30 5.07 15.41
CA ASP A 438 -22.84 4.97 15.35
C ASP A 438 -22.43 3.48 15.51
N ARG A 439 -21.55 2.99 14.62
CA ARG A 439 -21.06 1.61 14.61
C ARG A 439 -20.30 1.24 15.88
N ASP A 440 -19.43 2.13 16.34
CA ASP A 440 -18.45 1.82 17.38
C ASP A 440 -19.07 1.87 18.78
N THR A 441 -19.89 2.87 19.03
CA THR A 441 -20.57 3.06 20.31
C THR A 441 -21.96 2.41 20.38
N MET A 442 -22.54 2.05 19.23
CA MET A 442 -23.95 1.63 19.07
C MET A 442 -24.99 2.65 19.56
N GLN A 443 -24.54 3.86 19.91
CA GLN A 443 -25.43 4.94 20.30
C GLN A 443 -26.23 5.44 19.09
N GLN A 444 -27.41 5.95 19.38
CA GLN A 444 -28.34 6.43 18.38
C GLN A 444 -28.74 7.89 18.72
N GLU A 445 -28.82 8.69 17.69
CA GLU A 445 -29.31 10.07 17.79
C GLU A 445 -30.29 10.40 16.68
N ARG A 446 -31.17 11.37 16.94
CA ARG A 446 -32.18 11.82 15.97
C ARG A 446 -31.63 13.00 15.19
N VAL A 447 -31.60 12.91 13.86
CA VAL A 447 -31.05 13.93 12.96
C VAL A 447 -32.08 14.26 11.89
N LYS A 448 -32.29 15.54 11.59
CA LYS A 448 -33.17 15.99 10.52
C LYS A 448 -32.62 15.55 9.16
N ILE A 449 -33.51 15.10 8.27
CA ILE A 449 -33.12 14.63 6.93
C ILE A 449 -32.40 15.75 6.15
N GLU A 450 -32.84 16.99 6.28
CA GLU A 450 -32.23 18.14 5.63
C GLU A 450 -30.81 18.44 6.10
N ASP A 451 -30.45 18.04 7.34
CA ASP A 451 -29.13 18.29 7.96
C ASP A 451 -28.14 17.16 7.73
N LEU A 452 -28.58 15.99 7.21
CA LEU A 452 -27.75 14.79 7.10
C LEU A 452 -26.45 15.01 6.32
N LYS A 453 -26.49 15.78 5.23
CA LYS A 453 -25.29 16.08 4.46
C LYS A 453 -24.23 16.78 5.30
N ALA A 454 -24.61 17.87 5.96
CA ALA A 454 -23.69 18.64 6.79
C ALA A 454 -23.24 17.87 8.04
N TYR A 455 -24.12 17.02 8.58
CA TYR A 455 -23.80 16.13 9.69
C TYR A 455 -22.70 15.13 9.31
N PHE A 456 -22.83 14.44 8.17
CA PHE A 456 -21.86 13.45 7.72
C PHE A 456 -20.57 14.07 7.18
N GLU A 457 -20.61 15.25 6.55
CA GLU A 457 -19.43 15.96 6.06
C GLU A 457 -18.36 16.07 7.15
N LYS A 458 -18.77 16.48 8.35
CA LYS A 458 -17.87 16.60 9.53
C LYS A 458 -17.38 15.24 10.05
N LYS A 459 -18.16 14.16 9.87
CA LYS A 459 -17.81 12.81 10.37
C LYS A 459 -16.80 12.09 9.50
N PHE A 460 -16.62 12.52 8.25
CA PHE A 460 -15.70 11.90 7.29
C PHE A 460 -14.41 12.70 7.09
N GLU A 461 -14.23 13.81 7.77
CA GLU A 461 -12.97 14.58 7.82
C GLU A 461 -11.87 13.82 8.58
N PHE A 462 -10.58 14.06 8.19
CA PHE A 462 -9.42 13.49 8.88
C PHE A 462 -8.18 14.39 8.74
#